data_541865328be91050dac8c087129e33cc
#
_entry.id   541865328be91050dac8c087129e33cc
#
_cell.length_a   1.000
_cell.length_b   1.000
_cell.length_c   1.000
_cell.angle_alpha   90.00
_cell.angle_beta   90.00
_cell.angle_gamma   90.00
#
_symmetry.space_group_name_H-M   'P 1'
#
loop_
_entity.id
_entity.type
_entity.pdbx_description
1 polymer ?
#
loop_
_entity_poly.entity_id
_entity_poly.type
_entity_poly.pdbx_seq_one_letter_code
_entity_poly.pdbx_strand_id
1 'polypeptide(L)'
;MIFFESRADVRLSKTDDTGMAVRRVPDAKELGKKNILMGEGQKEKELQLELAELRNPYLEKEFARRQERQAEWRRPERQRQEQRRREALKRKAYKRAALTGALLLISAAVLYGLVQLFSKDIKDREGQNASNTGWETLANSFTVEKPDWITDYLTPNEYSRPGDAIGEVKNIFVHYTANPGTSAAQNRSYFEQLKDTHERSASAHFIIGYDGEIIQCIPLDEIAYAVQTRNYDSISIECCYLEENGDFTPETEESLIKLLVYLLYTYGLDSEDILRHYDCGGKKCPLYYVEHEEAWEELKKEVKQICEDNGG
;
A
#
# COMPACT_ATOMS: atom_id res chain seq x y z
N MET A 1 42.22 -55.28 -17.63
CA MET A 1 43.37 -54.37 -17.62
C MET A 1 43.15 -53.35 -18.71
N ILE A 2 42.51 -52.25 -18.45
CA ILE A 2 42.55 -50.96 -19.20
C ILE A 2 42.02 -49.89 -18.23
N PHE A 3 42.93 -49.04 -17.79
CA PHE A 3 42.66 -47.82 -17.01
C PHE A 3 41.99 -46.79 -17.91
N PHE A 4 40.93 -46.17 -17.43
CA PHE A 4 40.48 -44.86 -17.91
C PHE A 4 40.51 -43.86 -16.76
N GLU A 5 41.56 -43.04 -16.75
CA GLU A 5 41.58 -41.78 -16.02
C GLU A 5 40.60 -40.81 -16.72
N SER A 6 39.58 -40.39 -16.00
CA SER A 6 38.74 -39.26 -16.40
C SER A 6 39.23 -38.04 -15.63
N ARG A 7 40.11 -37.25 -16.24
CA ARG A 7 40.37 -35.87 -15.82
C ARG A 7 39.17 -35.04 -16.21
N ALA A 8 38.43 -34.58 -15.20
CA ALA A 8 37.46 -33.50 -15.41
C ALA A 8 38.22 -32.19 -15.58
N ASP A 9 38.29 -31.69 -16.82
CA ASP A 9 38.77 -30.34 -17.12
C ASP A 9 37.79 -29.31 -16.56
N VAL A 10 38.13 -28.73 -15.44
CA VAL A 10 37.47 -27.54 -14.91
C VAL A 10 37.95 -26.33 -15.72
N ARG A 11 37.23 -25.93 -16.74
CA ARG A 11 37.45 -24.64 -17.39
C ARG A 11 36.88 -23.52 -16.50
N LEU A 12 37.78 -22.79 -15.89
CA LEU A 12 37.49 -21.50 -15.23
C LEU A 12 37.20 -20.47 -16.32
N SER A 13 35.97 -20.00 -16.40
CA SER A 13 35.61 -18.89 -17.27
C SER A 13 34.97 -17.77 -16.47
N LYS A 14 35.70 -16.67 -16.42
CA LYS A 14 35.41 -15.34 -15.91
C LYS A 14 35.36 -15.20 -14.39
N THR A 15 36.22 -14.34 -13.91
CA THR A 15 36.20 -13.70 -12.60
C THR A 15 35.21 -12.52 -12.65
N ASP A 16 34.43 -12.31 -11.59
CA ASP A 16 33.71 -11.06 -11.37
C ASP A 16 34.67 -9.92 -10.97
N ASP A 17 34.18 -8.71 -10.88
CA ASP A 17 34.96 -7.51 -10.50
C ASP A 17 35.59 -7.60 -9.09
N THR A 18 35.35 -8.69 -8.34
CA THR A 18 35.88 -8.95 -7.00
C THR A 18 37.02 -9.99 -7.01
N GLY A 19 37.36 -10.59 -8.16
CA GLY A 19 38.45 -11.56 -8.30
C GLY A 19 38.10 -12.98 -7.82
N MET A 20 36.84 -13.30 -7.51
CA MET A 20 36.41 -14.64 -7.11
C MET A 20 35.94 -15.49 -8.30
N ALA A 21 36.38 -16.74 -8.35
CA ALA A 21 35.97 -17.70 -9.38
C ALA A 21 34.49 -18.10 -9.17
N VAL A 22 33.64 -17.77 -10.13
CA VAL A 22 32.23 -18.18 -10.15
C VAL A 22 32.12 -19.62 -10.69
N ARG A 23 31.71 -20.57 -9.85
CA ARG A 23 31.37 -21.92 -10.31
C ARG A 23 30.09 -21.88 -11.15
N ARG A 24 30.17 -22.39 -12.37
CA ARG A 24 29.02 -22.55 -13.26
C ARG A 24 28.08 -23.59 -12.68
N VAL A 25 26.82 -23.22 -12.48
CA VAL A 25 25.75 -24.19 -12.17
C VAL A 25 25.52 -25.06 -13.41
N PRO A 26 25.58 -26.40 -13.31
CA PRO A 26 25.37 -27.28 -14.45
C PRO A 26 23.96 -27.14 -15.01
N ASP A 27 23.81 -27.22 -16.34
CA ASP A 27 22.53 -27.18 -17.03
C ASP A 27 21.67 -28.42 -16.64
N ALA A 28 20.36 -28.21 -16.50
CA ALA A 28 19.39 -29.25 -16.15
C ALA A 28 19.44 -30.50 -17.03
N LYS A 29 19.96 -30.37 -18.28
CA LYS A 29 20.22 -31.49 -19.19
C LYS A 29 21.49 -32.32 -18.84
N GLU A 30 22.48 -31.74 -18.20
CA GLU A 30 23.66 -32.44 -17.70
C GLU A 30 23.36 -33.21 -16.40
N LEU A 31 22.54 -32.62 -15.52
CA LEU A 31 22.03 -33.29 -14.31
C LEU A 31 21.15 -34.49 -14.62
N GLY A 32 20.31 -34.38 -15.69
CA GLY A 32 19.44 -35.48 -16.14
C GLY A 32 20.19 -36.72 -16.65
N LYS A 33 21.36 -36.56 -17.26
CA LYS A 33 22.17 -37.70 -17.77
C LYS A 33 22.94 -38.44 -16.68
N LYS A 34 23.35 -37.79 -15.60
CA LYS A 34 24.00 -38.41 -14.45
C LYS A 34 23.06 -39.25 -13.59
N ASN A 35 21.78 -38.89 -13.56
CA ASN A 35 20.78 -39.56 -12.73
C ASN A 35 20.29 -40.93 -13.23
N ILE A 36 20.63 -41.34 -14.43
CA ILE A 36 20.12 -42.61 -15.04
C ILE A 36 20.98 -43.81 -14.62
N LEU A 37 22.20 -43.63 -14.11
CA LEU A 37 23.16 -44.69 -13.82
C LEU A 37 23.44 -44.94 -12.33
N MET A 38 22.81 -44.18 -11.42
CA MET A 38 23.04 -44.30 -9.97
C MET A 38 21.87 -44.94 -9.24
N GLY A 39 22.15 -45.86 -8.30
CA GLY A 39 21.14 -46.42 -7.42
C GLY A 39 20.57 -45.40 -6.43
N GLU A 40 19.31 -45.56 -6.00
CA GLU A 40 18.59 -44.58 -5.17
C GLU A 40 19.34 -44.13 -3.90
N GLY A 41 20.04 -45.02 -3.22
CA GLY A 41 20.83 -44.68 -2.04
C GLY A 41 22.10 -43.87 -2.32
N GLN A 42 22.60 -43.90 -3.54
CA GLN A 42 23.74 -43.03 -3.96
C GLN A 42 23.26 -41.63 -4.35
N LYS A 43 22.07 -41.53 -4.94
CA LYS A 43 21.43 -40.24 -5.26
C LYS A 43 21.11 -39.43 -4.03
N GLU A 44 20.65 -40.10 -2.97
CA GLU A 44 20.31 -39.45 -1.72
C GLU A 44 21.55 -38.94 -0.99
N LYS A 45 22.66 -39.71 -1.01
CA LYS A 45 23.94 -39.28 -0.43
C LYS A 45 24.57 -38.10 -1.22
N GLU A 46 24.48 -38.12 -2.51
CA GLU A 46 25.00 -37.01 -3.35
C GLU A 46 24.18 -35.74 -3.16
N LEU A 47 22.86 -35.86 -3.06
CA LEU A 47 21.96 -34.74 -2.73
C LEU A 47 22.23 -34.18 -1.32
N GLN A 48 22.48 -35.05 -0.32
CA GLN A 48 22.83 -34.63 1.04
C GLN A 48 24.19 -33.93 1.09
N LEU A 49 25.14 -34.35 0.28
CA LEU A 49 26.45 -33.71 0.14
C LEU A 49 26.33 -32.34 -0.57
N GLU A 50 25.53 -32.26 -1.63
CA GLU A 50 25.26 -31.00 -2.34
C GLU A 50 24.51 -30.01 -1.44
N LEU A 51 23.53 -30.45 -0.66
CA LEU A 51 22.85 -29.64 0.34
C LEU A 51 23.76 -29.22 1.49
N ALA A 52 24.73 -30.04 1.88
CA ALA A 52 25.72 -29.70 2.89
C ALA A 52 26.78 -28.71 2.36
N GLU A 53 27.15 -28.79 1.07
CA GLU A 53 28.03 -27.80 0.39
C GLU A 53 27.33 -26.45 0.19
N LEU A 54 26.00 -26.46 -0.06
CA LEU A 54 25.17 -25.25 -0.14
C LEU A 54 24.98 -24.56 1.21
N ARG A 55 25.08 -25.31 2.33
CA ARG A 55 25.15 -24.78 3.70
C ARG A 55 26.58 -24.41 4.08
N ASN A 56 27.20 -23.52 3.35
CA ASN A 56 28.52 -23.01 3.70
C ASN A 56 28.40 -22.05 4.91
N PRO A 57 28.91 -22.43 6.11
CA PRO A 57 28.82 -21.58 7.31
C PRO A 57 29.50 -20.22 7.14
N TYR A 58 30.40 -20.11 6.19
CA TYR A 58 31.06 -18.86 5.86
C TYR A 58 30.12 -17.90 5.13
N LEU A 59 29.32 -18.41 4.18
CA LEU A 59 28.31 -17.63 3.47
C LEU A 59 27.17 -17.18 4.40
N GLU A 60 26.74 -18.06 5.31
CA GLU A 60 25.73 -17.69 6.31
C GLU A 60 26.24 -16.58 7.26
N LYS A 61 27.50 -16.67 7.72
CA LYS A 61 28.11 -15.62 8.53
C LYS A 61 28.31 -14.31 7.75
N GLU A 62 28.66 -14.38 6.48
CA GLU A 62 28.82 -13.20 5.65
C GLU A 62 27.47 -12.54 5.35
N PHE A 63 26.46 -13.34 5.09
CA PHE A 63 25.07 -12.86 4.93
C PHE A 63 24.54 -12.20 6.20
N ALA A 64 24.73 -12.82 7.37
CA ALA A 64 24.39 -12.23 8.65
C ALA A 64 25.11 -10.89 8.91
N ARG A 65 26.41 -10.82 8.61
CA ARG A 65 27.20 -9.57 8.73
C ARG A 65 26.72 -8.49 7.75
N ARG A 66 26.26 -8.86 6.56
CA ARG A 66 25.67 -7.91 5.60
C ARG A 66 24.35 -7.37 6.12
N GLN A 67 23.50 -8.24 6.68
CA GLN A 67 22.25 -7.82 7.33
C GLN A 67 22.49 -6.91 8.54
N GLU A 68 23.45 -7.25 9.40
CA GLU A 68 23.81 -6.41 10.56
C GLU A 68 24.30 -5.02 10.11
N ARG A 69 25.17 -4.94 9.10
CA ARG A 69 25.63 -3.64 8.54
C ARG A 69 24.49 -2.85 7.92
N GLN A 70 23.56 -3.50 7.21
CA GLN A 70 22.38 -2.84 6.68
C GLN A 70 21.46 -2.33 7.80
N ALA A 71 21.25 -3.14 8.84
CA ALA A 71 20.47 -2.73 10.00
C ALA A 71 21.11 -1.55 10.75
N GLU A 72 22.45 -1.56 10.92
CA GLU A 72 23.17 -0.42 11.53
C GLU A 72 23.09 0.85 10.69
N TRP A 73 23.18 0.74 9.38
CA TRP A 73 23.05 1.89 8.48
C TRP A 73 21.62 2.49 8.52
N ARG A 74 20.58 1.65 8.70
CA ARG A 74 19.18 2.06 8.77
C ARG A 74 18.74 2.59 10.14
N ARG A 75 19.49 2.34 11.23
CA ARG A 75 19.14 2.82 12.59
C ARG A 75 18.91 4.35 12.69
N PRO A 76 19.75 5.20 12.07
CA PRO A 76 19.50 6.65 12.11
C PRO A 76 18.24 7.07 11.35
N GLU A 77 17.88 6.35 10.30
CA GLU A 77 16.65 6.62 9.53
C GLU A 77 15.42 6.23 10.32
N ARG A 78 15.42 5.06 10.97
CA ARG A 78 14.33 4.62 11.85
C ARG A 78 14.07 5.64 12.98
N GLN A 79 15.12 6.12 13.61
CA GLN A 79 14.98 7.12 14.67
C GLN A 79 14.40 8.45 14.14
N ARG A 80 14.80 8.87 12.94
CA ARG A 80 14.24 10.08 12.29
C ARG A 80 12.77 9.87 11.93
N GLN A 81 12.39 8.68 11.44
CA GLN A 81 11.01 8.35 11.13
C GLN A 81 10.13 8.30 12.38
N GLU A 82 10.56 7.60 13.43
CA GLU A 82 9.83 7.61 14.71
C GLU A 82 9.65 9.03 15.23
N GLN A 83 10.67 9.87 15.09
CA GLN A 83 10.58 11.27 15.50
C GLN A 83 9.57 12.02 14.66
N ARG A 84 9.59 11.86 13.31
CA ARG A 84 8.59 12.44 12.41
C ARG A 84 7.18 11.96 12.73
N ARG A 85 7.00 10.63 12.94
CA ARG A 85 5.70 10.05 13.35
C ARG A 85 5.18 10.67 14.66
N ARG A 86 6.03 10.78 15.68
CA ARG A 86 5.67 11.44 16.94
C ARG A 86 5.32 12.92 16.75
N GLU A 87 6.04 13.61 15.88
CA GLU A 87 5.76 15.03 15.57
C GLU A 87 4.46 15.17 14.75
N ALA A 88 4.21 14.28 13.80
CA ALA A 88 2.96 14.27 13.04
C ALA A 88 1.75 13.99 13.93
N LEU A 89 1.85 12.99 14.83
CA LEU A 89 0.80 12.71 15.83
C LEU A 89 0.54 13.92 16.74
N LYS A 90 1.60 14.60 17.20
CA LYS A 90 1.45 15.84 17.99
C LYS A 90 0.78 16.94 17.19
N ARG A 91 1.12 17.10 15.90
CA ARG A 91 0.46 18.06 15.00
C ARG A 91 -1.01 17.73 14.77
N LYS A 92 -1.34 16.43 14.53
CA LYS A 92 -2.74 15.95 14.43
C LYS A 92 -3.51 16.26 15.73
N ALA A 93 -2.95 15.92 16.89
CA ALA A 93 -3.57 16.20 18.19
C ALA A 93 -3.78 17.70 18.44
N TYR A 94 -2.79 18.53 18.07
CA TYR A 94 -2.91 19.99 18.20
C TYR A 94 -3.96 20.56 17.26
N LYS A 95 -4.02 20.08 15.98
CA LYS A 95 -5.07 20.49 15.03
C LYS A 95 -6.46 20.09 15.53
N ARG A 96 -6.63 18.86 16.05
CA ARG A 96 -7.90 18.39 16.64
C ARG A 96 -8.30 19.27 17.85
N ALA A 97 -7.36 19.53 18.77
CA ALA A 97 -7.62 20.39 19.93
C ALA A 97 -7.93 21.84 19.53
N ALA A 98 -7.27 22.38 18.50
CA ALA A 98 -7.57 23.71 17.97
C ALA A 98 -8.96 23.76 17.32
N LEU A 99 -9.35 22.71 16.56
CA LEU A 99 -10.66 22.61 15.91
C LEU A 99 -11.77 22.51 16.95
N THR A 100 -11.62 21.64 17.97
CA THR A 100 -12.60 21.52 19.07
C THR A 100 -12.69 22.82 19.86
N GLY A 101 -11.58 23.49 20.12
CA GLY A 101 -11.59 24.81 20.76
C GLY A 101 -12.33 25.87 19.94
N ALA A 102 -12.10 25.89 18.62
CA ALA A 102 -12.81 26.79 17.71
C ALA A 102 -14.32 26.51 17.65
N LEU A 103 -14.72 25.23 17.59
CA LEU A 103 -16.12 24.82 17.61
C LEU A 103 -16.81 25.22 18.92
N LEU A 104 -16.14 25.07 20.07
CA LEU A 104 -16.68 25.51 21.36
C LEU A 104 -16.87 27.04 21.43
N LEU A 105 -15.94 27.80 20.85
CA LEU A 105 -16.07 29.27 20.78
C LEU A 105 -17.22 29.68 19.87
N ILE A 106 -17.39 29.01 18.72
CA ILE A 106 -18.49 29.26 17.79
C ILE A 106 -19.82 28.90 18.45
N SER A 107 -19.93 27.75 19.11
CA SER A 107 -21.14 27.36 19.82
C SER A 107 -21.50 28.33 20.95
N ALA A 108 -20.50 28.82 21.70
CA ALA A 108 -20.73 29.83 22.73
C ALA A 108 -21.18 31.17 22.12
N ALA A 109 -20.62 31.59 20.99
CA ALA A 109 -21.03 32.79 20.27
C ALA A 109 -22.46 32.68 19.71
N VAL A 110 -22.81 31.50 19.13
CA VAL A 110 -24.14 31.22 18.65
C VAL A 110 -25.17 31.22 19.82
N LEU A 111 -24.81 30.56 20.92
CA LEU A 111 -25.69 30.55 22.12
C LEU A 111 -25.89 31.96 22.66
N TYR A 112 -24.81 32.75 22.74
CA TYR A 112 -24.90 34.17 23.16
C TYR A 112 -25.79 34.99 22.20
N GLY A 113 -25.62 34.80 20.88
CA GLY A 113 -26.44 35.42 19.85
C GLY A 113 -27.93 35.04 19.96
N LEU A 114 -28.22 33.75 20.19
CA LEU A 114 -29.59 33.27 20.44
C LEU A 114 -30.18 33.87 21.68
N VAL A 115 -29.45 33.95 22.81
CA VAL A 115 -29.91 34.60 24.03
C VAL A 115 -30.24 36.07 23.79
N GLN A 116 -29.42 36.79 23.01
CA GLN A 116 -29.71 38.20 22.66
C GLN A 116 -30.93 38.33 21.75
N LEU A 117 -31.12 37.43 20.77
CA LEU A 117 -32.30 37.40 19.92
C LEU A 117 -33.55 37.08 20.69
N PHE A 118 -33.51 36.08 21.59
CA PHE A 118 -34.66 35.76 22.46
C PHE A 118 -35.02 36.88 23.45
N SER A 119 -34.01 37.56 24.00
CA SER A 119 -34.25 38.71 24.87
C SER A 119 -34.81 39.94 24.11
N LYS A 120 -34.53 40.05 22.81
CA LYS A 120 -35.11 41.08 21.93
C LYS A 120 -36.53 40.72 21.51
N ASP A 121 -36.77 39.43 21.19
CA ASP A 121 -38.06 38.92 20.74
C ASP A 121 -39.14 38.94 21.85
N ILE A 122 -38.71 38.86 23.12
CA ILE A 122 -39.61 39.05 24.28
C ILE A 122 -40.08 40.53 24.41
N LYS A 123 -39.29 41.46 23.89
CA LYS A 123 -39.65 42.90 23.86
C LYS A 123 -40.51 43.32 22.68
N ASP A 124 -40.46 42.55 21.57
CA ASP A 124 -41.11 42.93 20.30
C ASP A 124 -42.36 42.06 19.98
N ARG A 125 -42.81 41.17 20.89
CA ARG A 125 -43.99 40.31 20.71
C ARG A 125 -45.37 41.00 20.95
N GLU A 126 -45.42 42.30 20.81
CA GLU A 126 -46.72 43.01 20.57
C GLU A 126 -46.79 43.53 19.13
N GLY A 127 -46.76 42.65 18.17
CA GLY A 127 -47.02 43.08 16.79
C GLY A 127 -46.59 42.11 15.70
N GLN A 128 -47.58 41.39 15.20
CA GLN A 128 -47.67 40.85 13.83
C GLN A 128 -47.11 39.48 13.50
N ASN A 129 -48.11 38.64 13.18
CA ASN A 129 -48.08 37.46 12.33
C ASN A 129 -47.37 37.68 11.01
N ALA A 130 -46.64 36.71 10.56
CA ALA A 130 -46.69 36.05 9.25
C ALA A 130 -45.35 35.61 8.68
N SER A 131 -45.40 34.42 8.27
CA SER A 131 -44.86 33.69 7.12
C SER A 131 -43.53 32.97 7.27
N ASN A 132 -43.77 31.71 7.35
CA ASN A 132 -43.02 30.54 6.98
C ASN A 132 -42.29 30.76 5.66
N THR A 133 -40.98 30.55 5.62
CA THR A 133 -40.18 29.89 4.57
C THR A 133 -38.71 30.22 4.78
N GLY A 134 -37.96 29.32 5.32
CA GLY A 134 -36.54 29.54 5.52
C GLY A 134 -35.70 28.27 5.77
N TRP A 135 -36.33 27.08 5.73
CA TRP A 135 -35.61 25.83 6.03
C TRP A 135 -35.09 25.07 4.82
N GLU A 136 -35.50 25.48 3.60
CA GLU A 136 -35.15 24.74 2.37
C GLU A 136 -33.87 25.19 1.66
N THR A 137 -33.13 26.16 2.21
CA THR A 137 -31.96 26.70 1.50
C THR A 137 -30.61 26.36 2.20
N LEU A 138 -30.58 25.45 3.13
CA LEU A 138 -29.37 24.93 3.75
C LEU A 138 -29.17 23.42 3.51
N ALA A 139 -29.73 22.88 2.45
CA ALA A 139 -29.19 21.69 1.84
C ALA A 139 -27.87 22.09 1.18
N ASN A 140 -26.87 22.39 1.99
CA ASN A 140 -25.51 22.57 1.53
C ASN A 140 -25.09 21.28 0.84
N SER A 141 -24.80 21.39 -0.44
CA SER A 141 -23.99 20.42 -1.16
C SER A 141 -22.62 20.36 -0.47
N PHE A 142 -22.49 19.50 0.55
CA PHE A 142 -21.19 19.13 1.05
C PHE A 142 -20.50 18.36 -0.07
N THR A 143 -19.52 18.99 -0.69
CA THR A 143 -18.68 18.35 -1.69
C THR A 143 -17.41 17.89 -0.99
N VAL A 144 -17.20 16.58 -0.97
CA VAL A 144 -15.91 16.01 -0.55
C VAL A 144 -14.85 16.50 -1.53
N GLU A 145 -13.83 17.17 -1.02
CA GLU A 145 -12.74 17.68 -1.86
C GLU A 145 -11.94 16.52 -2.45
N LYS A 146 -11.77 16.57 -3.77
CA LYS A 146 -10.92 15.62 -4.47
C LYS A 146 -9.45 15.83 -4.02
N PRO A 147 -8.74 14.80 -3.54
CA PRO A 147 -7.33 14.95 -3.22
C PRO A 147 -6.50 15.21 -4.49
N ASP A 148 -5.42 15.96 -4.34
CA ASP A 148 -4.47 16.17 -5.42
C ASP A 148 -3.77 14.85 -5.77
N TRP A 149 -3.75 14.50 -7.04
CA TRP A 149 -2.95 13.39 -7.55
C TRP A 149 -2.32 13.68 -8.92
N ILE A 150 -1.24 12.98 -9.20
CA ILE A 150 -0.56 12.98 -10.50
C ILE A 150 -1.24 11.93 -11.37
N THR A 151 -1.80 12.33 -12.51
CA THR A 151 -2.31 11.38 -13.50
C THR A 151 -1.16 10.94 -14.40
N ASP A 152 -0.74 9.68 -14.25
CA ASP A 152 0.31 9.05 -15.06
C ASP A 152 -0.13 7.64 -15.44
N TYR A 153 -1.06 7.58 -16.41
CA TYR A 153 -1.65 6.32 -16.84
C TYR A 153 -0.62 5.38 -17.47
N LEU A 154 -0.77 4.09 -17.16
CA LEU A 154 -0.03 3.02 -17.82
C LEU A 154 -0.40 2.98 -19.31
N THR A 155 0.55 2.61 -20.15
CA THR A 155 0.28 2.31 -21.56
C THR A 155 -0.68 1.11 -21.65
N PRO A 156 -1.77 1.17 -22.46
CA PRO A 156 -2.67 0.01 -22.62
C PRO A 156 -1.91 -1.22 -23.09
N ASN A 157 -2.09 -2.34 -22.38
CA ASN A 157 -1.46 -3.63 -22.67
C ASN A 157 -2.13 -4.76 -21.87
N GLU A 158 -1.93 -6.00 -22.28
CA GLU A 158 -2.56 -7.19 -21.68
C GLU A 158 -2.05 -7.52 -20.25
N TYR A 159 -0.96 -6.94 -19.78
CA TYR A 159 -0.30 -7.33 -18.53
C TYR A 159 -0.54 -6.36 -17.36
N SER A 160 -0.74 -5.07 -17.63
CA SER A 160 -0.94 -4.09 -16.57
C SER A 160 -2.11 -3.13 -16.78
N ARG A 161 -2.57 -2.92 -18.01
CA ARG A 161 -3.74 -2.10 -18.34
C ARG A 161 -4.47 -2.67 -19.55
N PRO A 162 -5.38 -3.65 -19.35
CA PRO A 162 -6.08 -4.30 -20.48
C PRO A 162 -7.05 -3.36 -21.21
N GLY A 163 -7.53 -2.30 -20.56
CA GLY A 163 -8.54 -1.40 -21.11
C GLY A 163 -9.96 -1.95 -21.02
N ASP A 164 -10.16 -3.04 -20.28
CA ASP A 164 -11.49 -3.58 -20.02
C ASP A 164 -12.26 -2.61 -19.10
N ALA A 165 -13.54 -2.40 -19.41
CA ALA A 165 -14.39 -1.56 -18.59
C ALA A 165 -14.66 -2.20 -17.21
N ILE A 166 -14.58 -1.38 -16.16
CA ILE A 166 -15.01 -1.77 -14.83
C ILE A 166 -16.55 -1.79 -14.77
N GLY A 167 -17.11 -2.70 -14.00
CA GLY A 167 -18.54 -2.72 -13.70
C GLY A 167 -18.93 -1.75 -12.60
N GLU A 168 -20.04 -2.02 -11.94
CA GLU A 168 -20.43 -1.29 -10.72
C GLU A 168 -19.37 -1.51 -9.63
N VAL A 169 -18.76 -0.43 -9.14
CA VAL A 169 -17.77 -0.50 -8.07
C VAL A 169 -18.48 -0.79 -6.75
N LYS A 170 -18.07 -1.86 -6.08
CA LYS A 170 -18.65 -2.34 -4.83
C LYS A 170 -17.69 -2.25 -3.65
N ASN A 171 -16.39 -2.22 -3.92
CA ASN A 171 -15.37 -2.18 -2.87
C ASN A 171 -14.15 -1.38 -3.31
N ILE A 172 -13.41 -0.91 -2.30
CA ILE A 172 -12.09 -0.33 -2.47
C ILE A 172 -11.09 -1.23 -1.75
N PHE A 173 -10.12 -1.76 -2.48
CA PHE A 173 -9.08 -2.62 -1.91
C PHE A 173 -7.80 -1.85 -1.60
N VAL A 174 -7.35 -1.97 -0.37
CA VAL A 174 -6.07 -1.44 0.09
C VAL A 174 -5.01 -2.54 0.04
N HIS A 175 -3.87 -2.20 -0.56
CA HIS A 175 -2.70 -3.06 -0.70
C HIS A 175 -1.46 -2.36 -0.15
N TYR A 176 -0.39 -3.11 -0.01
CA TYR A 176 0.96 -2.59 0.15
C TYR A 176 1.84 -3.13 -0.97
N THR A 177 2.83 -2.37 -1.41
CA THR A 177 3.67 -2.72 -2.57
C THR A 177 4.53 -3.97 -2.38
N ALA A 178 4.61 -4.51 -1.16
CA ALA A 178 5.47 -5.63 -0.77
C ALA A 178 6.95 -5.43 -1.16
N ASN A 179 7.38 -4.17 -1.25
CA ASN A 179 8.71 -3.76 -1.70
C ASN A 179 9.16 -2.52 -0.91
N PRO A 180 9.69 -2.71 0.34
CA PRO A 180 10.01 -1.61 1.24
C PRO A 180 11.03 -0.63 0.65
N GLY A 181 10.80 0.66 0.86
CA GLY A 181 11.69 1.73 0.43
C GLY A 181 11.62 2.10 -1.04
N THR A 182 10.65 1.55 -1.81
CA THR A 182 10.39 1.97 -3.19
C THR A 182 9.33 3.06 -3.26
N SER A 183 9.56 4.08 -4.09
CA SER A 183 8.64 5.20 -4.29
C SER A 183 7.44 4.83 -5.16
N ALA A 184 6.40 5.68 -5.16
CA ALA A 184 5.26 5.51 -6.06
C ALA A 184 5.67 5.48 -7.53
N ALA A 185 6.59 6.35 -7.94
CA ALA A 185 7.10 6.40 -9.31
C ALA A 185 7.85 5.12 -9.71
N GLN A 186 8.62 4.51 -8.80
CA GLN A 186 9.29 3.23 -9.06
C GLN A 186 8.29 2.09 -9.20
N ASN A 187 7.27 2.01 -8.37
CA ASN A 187 6.23 1.00 -8.46
C ASN A 187 5.35 1.21 -9.71
N ARG A 188 5.04 2.47 -10.07
CA ARG A 188 4.38 2.78 -11.35
C ARG A 188 5.23 2.31 -12.54
N SER A 189 6.54 2.55 -12.50
CA SER A 189 7.47 2.10 -13.55
C SER A 189 7.55 0.57 -13.64
N TYR A 190 7.47 -0.13 -12.50
CA TYR A 190 7.38 -1.59 -12.49
C TYR A 190 6.11 -2.08 -13.22
N PHE A 191 4.95 -1.51 -12.94
CA PHE A 191 3.72 -1.86 -13.67
C PHE A 191 3.83 -1.56 -15.17
N GLU A 192 4.46 -0.45 -15.56
CA GLU A 192 4.69 -0.12 -16.97
C GLU A 192 5.57 -1.14 -17.68
N GLN A 193 6.62 -1.66 -17.00
CA GLN A 193 7.54 -2.63 -17.58
C GLN A 193 6.91 -3.99 -17.83
N LEU A 194 5.79 -4.32 -17.17
CA LEU A 194 5.11 -5.60 -17.38
C LEU A 194 4.64 -5.80 -18.81
N LYS A 195 4.35 -4.72 -19.55
CA LYS A 195 4.03 -4.78 -20.98
C LYS A 195 5.18 -5.33 -21.84
N ASP A 196 6.42 -5.18 -21.37
CA ASP A 196 7.63 -5.60 -22.07
C ASP A 196 8.18 -6.92 -21.53
N THR A 197 8.10 -7.14 -20.22
CA THR A 197 8.65 -8.34 -19.55
C THR A 197 7.71 -9.54 -19.61
N HIS A 198 6.40 -9.31 -19.63
CA HIS A 198 5.35 -10.33 -19.63
C HIS A 198 5.45 -11.34 -18.46
N GLU A 199 6.10 -10.97 -17.36
CA GLU A 199 6.37 -11.90 -16.25
C GLU A 199 5.13 -12.24 -15.43
N ARG A 200 4.15 -11.32 -15.39
CA ARG A 200 2.88 -11.48 -14.68
C ARG A 200 1.92 -10.38 -15.05
N SER A 201 0.63 -10.57 -14.72
CA SER A 201 -0.35 -9.48 -14.77
C SER A 201 -0.48 -8.87 -13.38
N ALA A 202 -0.23 -7.55 -13.26
CA ALA A 202 -0.40 -6.80 -12.04
C ALA A 202 -0.53 -5.30 -12.31
N SER A 203 -1.41 -4.62 -11.56
CA SER A 203 -1.54 -3.17 -11.53
C SER A 203 -2.46 -2.73 -10.39
N ALA A 204 -2.57 -1.41 -10.18
CA ALA A 204 -3.54 -0.78 -9.31
C ALA A 204 -4.02 0.52 -9.95
N HIS A 205 -5.19 1.04 -9.51
CA HIS A 205 -5.70 2.32 -9.97
C HIS A 205 -4.85 3.47 -9.43
N PHE A 206 -4.45 3.35 -8.18
CA PHE A 206 -3.61 4.34 -7.50
C PHE A 206 -2.41 3.70 -6.82
N ILE A 207 -1.34 4.47 -6.76
CA ILE A 207 -0.19 4.18 -5.91
C ILE A 207 0.02 5.42 -5.02
N ILE A 208 0.14 5.20 -3.70
CA ILE A 208 0.46 6.24 -2.73
C ILE A 208 1.90 6.04 -2.29
N GLY A 209 2.73 7.06 -2.45
CA GLY A 209 4.13 7.05 -2.04
C GLY A 209 4.30 7.20 -0.53
N TYR A 210 5.48 6.89 -0.03
CA TYR A 210 5.81 7.03 1.39
C TYR A 210 5.95 8.49 1.85
N ASP A 211 6.03 9.44 0.91
CA ASP A 211 5.96 10.88 1.17
C ASP A 211 4.54 11.45 0.97
N GLY A 212 3.55 10.59 0.70
CA GLY A 212 2.13 10.91 0.58
C GLY A 212 1.69 11.33 -0.83
N GLU A 213 2.57 11.32 -1.83
CA GLU A 213 2.20 11.59 -3.22
C GLU A 213 1.27 10.48 -3.76
N ILE A 214 0.24 10.87 -4.50
CA ILE A 214 -0.70 9.94 -5.12
C ILE A 214 -0.47 9.94 -6.64
N ILE A 215 -0.28 8.77 -7.23
CA ILE A 215 -0.22 8.58 -8.68
C ILE A 215 -1.41 7.75 -9.13
N GLN A 216 -2.20 8.27 -10.06
CA GLN A 216 -3.25 7.52 -10.74
C GLN A 216 -2.66 6.82 -11.97
N CYS A 217 -2.65 5.49 -11.93
CA CYS A 217 -2.06 4.63 -12.96
C CYS A 217 -3.06 4.11 -13.98
N ILE A 218 -4.34 3.99 -13.60
CA ILE A 218 -5.41 3.47 -14.44
C ILE A 218 -6.64 4.38 -14.30
N PRO A 219 -7.36 4.69 -15.40
CA PRO A 219 -8.65 5.37 -15.35
C PRO A 219 -9.65 4.64 -14.45
N LEU A 220 -10.56 5.37 -13.82
CA LEU A 220 -11.54 4.80 -12.88
C LEU A 220 -12.68 4.03 -13.56
N ASP A 221 -12.77 4.09 -14.88
CA ASP A 221 -13.71 3.34 -15.72
C ASP A 221 -13.09 2.07 -16.34
N GLU A 222 -11.81 1.79 -16.04
CA GLU A 222 -11.10 0.59 -16.47
C GLU A 222 -10.76 -0.30 -15.27
N ILE A 223 -10.54 -1.61 -15.49
CA ILE A 223 -10.10 -2.54 -14.44
C ILE A 223 -8.59 -2.45 -14.18
N ALA A 224 -8.19 -2.75 -12.94
CA ALA A 224 -6.79 -3.02 -12.58
C ALA A 224 -6.60 -4.51 -12.22
N TYR A 225 -5.41 -5.05 -12.47
CA TYR A 225 -5.06 -6.43 -12.10
C TYR A 225 -4.53 -6.52 -10.67
N ALA A 226 -5.41 -6.44 -9.67
CA ALA A 226 -5.05 -6.42 -8.24
C ALA A 226 -5.66 -7.57 -7.43
N VAL A 227 -6.92 -7.92 -7.64
CA VAL A 227 -7.70 -8.82 -6.77
C VAL A 227 -8.45 -9.92 -7.57
N GLN A 228 -7.85 -10.39 -8.64
CA GLN A 228 -8.38 -11.48 -9.47
C GLN A 228 -9.84 -11.23 -9.94
N THR A 229 -10.80 -12.07 -9.50
CA THR A 229 -12.21 -11.95 -9.90
C THR A 229 -12.88 -10.66 -9.46
N ARG A 230 -12.32 -9.97 -8.44
CA ARG A 230 -12.83 -8.70 -7.95
C ARG A 230 -12.27 -7.49 -8.72
N ASN A 231 -11.42 -7.69 -9.73
CA ASN A 231 -10.93 -6.60 -10.58
C ASN A 231 -12.07 -5.87 -11.32
N TYR A 232 -13.18 -6.56 -11.60
CA TYR A 232 -14.30 -6.02 -12.37
C TYR A 232 -15.30 -5.19 -11.56
N ASP A 233 -15.19 -5.17 -10.22
CA ASP A 233 -16.10 -4.49 -9.32
C ASP A 233 -15.40 -3.75 -8.17
N SER A 234 -14.12 -3.39 -8.35
CA SER A 234 -13.37 -2.71 -7.30
C SER A 234 -12.31 -1.74 -7.79
N ILE A 235 -12.05 -0.73 -6.98
CA ILE A 235 -10.89 0.15 -7.10
C ILE A 235 -9.77 -0.36 -6.18
N SER A 236 -8.52 -0.37 -6.66
CA SER A 236 -7.37 -0.86 -5.89
C SER A 236 -6.33 0.24 -5.70
N ILE A 237 -5.80 0.33 -4.47
CA ILE A 237 -4.81 1.32 -4.04
C ILE A 237 -3.60 0.57 -3.49
N GLU A 238 -2.43 0.77 -4.07
CA GLU A 238 -1.15 0.26 -3.57
C GLU A 238 -0.46 1.34 -2.73
N CYS A 239 -0.09 1.01 -1.50
CA CYS A 239 0.58 1.92 -0.58
C CYS A 239 2.05 1.54 -0.45
N CYS A 240 2.94 2.52 -0.68
CA CYS A 240 4.36 2.40 -0.42
C CYS A 240 4.63 2.53 1.08
N TYR A 241 5.72 1.90 1.52
CA TYR A 241 6.12 1.88 2.91
C TYR A 241 7.64 1.76 3.02
N LEU A 242 8.19 1.98 4.21
CA LEU A 242 9.64 2.00 4.42
C LEU A 242 10.14 0.84 5.29
N GLU A 243 9.35 0.43 6.29
CA GLU A 243 9.75 -0.56 7.28
C GLU A 243 9.34 -1.98 6.89
N GLU A 244 10.16 -2.98 7.19
CA GLU A 244 9.93 -4.38 6.83
C GLU A 244 8.59 -4.96 7.34
N ASN A 245 8.01 -4.39 8.40
CA ASN A 245 6.70 -4.78 8.93
C ASN A 245 5.52 -4.31 8.07
N GLY A 246 5.75 -3.52 7.02
CA GLY A 246 4.70 -3.02 6.13
C GLY A 246 3.88 -1.85 6.69
N ASP A 247 4.33 -1.21 7.78
CA ASP A 247 3.66 -0.05 8.39
C ASP A 247 3.74 1.16 7.45
N PHE A 248 2.61 1.83 7.25
CA PHE A 248 2.57 3.00 6.40
C PHE A 248 3.15 4.22 7.11
N THR A 249 3.77 5.11 6.35
CA THR A 249 4.18 6.42 6.91
C THR A 249 2.94 7.25 7.24
N PRO A 250 3.04 8.20 8.18
CA PRO A 250 1.92 9.12 8.45
C PRO A 250 1.44 9.86 7.20
N GLU A 251 2.35 10.19 6.29
CA GLU A 251 2.05 10.86 5.03
C GLU A 251 1.29 9.94 4.06
N THR A 252 1.68 8.65 3.98
CA THR A 252 0.94 7.63 3.21
C THR A 252 -0.47 7.43 3.77
N GLU A 253 -0.59 7.29 5.10
CA GLU A 253 -1.86 7.07 5.79
C GLU A 253 -2.81 8.26 5.63
N GLU A 254 -2.30 9.50 5.79
CA GLU A 254 -3.10 10.73 5.58
C GLU A 254 -3.64 10.81 4.14
N SER A 255 -2.80 10.48 3.14
CA SER A 255 -3.20 10.47 1.73
C SER A 255 -4.17 9.33 1.41
N LEU A 256 -3.96 8.16 2.01
CA LEU A 256 -4.89 7.03 1.89
C LEU A 256 -6.28 7.38 2.43
N ILE A 257 -6.36 7.96 3.63
CA ILE A 257 -7.64 8.37 4.23
C ILE A 257 -8.37 9.38 3.33
N LYS A 258 -7.67 10.41 2.83
CA LYS A 258 -8.26 11.39 1.91
C LYS A 258 -8.80 10.75 0.63
N LEU A 259 -8.02 9.84 0.04
CA LEU A 259 -8.41 9.15 -1.19
C LEU A 259 -9.58 8.20 -0.93
N LEU A 260 -9.59 7.47 0.18
CA LEU A 260 -10.70 6.60 0.56
C LEU A 260 -12.00 7.39 0.74
N VAL A 261 -11.99 8.48 1.50
CA VAL A 261 -13.17 9.35 1.69
C VAL A 261 -13.71 9.84 0.35
N TYR A 262 -12.84 10.31 -0.55
CA TYR A 262 -13.23 10.75 -1.87
C TYR A 262 -13.86 9.64 -2.73
N LEU A 263 -13.27 8.44 -2.71
CA LEU A 263 -13.77 7.30 -3.49
C LEU A 263 -15.08 6.75 -2.93
N LEU A 264 -15.23 6.65 -1.60
CA LEU A 264 -16.49 6.26 -0.95
C LEU A 264 -17.63 7.19 -1.37
N TYR A 265 -17.39 8.50 -1.29
CA TYR A 265 -18.37 9.49 -1.72
C TYR A 265 -18.69 9.37 -3.22
N THR A 266 -17.65 9.17 -4.07
CA THR A 266 -17.80 9.08 -5.52
C THR A 266 -18.66 7.89 -5.95
N TYR A 267 -18.53 6.75 -5.26
CA TYR A 267 -19.23 5.52 -5.61
C TYR A 267 -20.44 5.20 -4.72
N GLY A 268 -20.76 6.05 -3.73
CA GLY A 268 -21.85 5.84 -2.80
C GLY A 268 -21.64 4.62 -1.89
N LEU A 269 -20.39 4.40 -1.49
CA LEU A 269 -19.96 3.30 -0.63
C LEU A 269 -19.77 3.77 0.81
N ASP A 270 -19.68 2.83 1.75
CA ASP A 270 -19.40 3.11 3.15
C ASP A 270 -18.04 2.54 3.61
N SER A 271 -17.69 2.76 4.88
CA SER A 271 -16.39 2.30 5.41
C SER A 271 -16.25 0.78 5.47
N GLU A 272 -17.36 0.02 5.46
CA GLU A 272 -17.33 -1.44 5.43
C GLU A 272 -17.00 -1.98 4.04
N ASP A 273 -17.14 -1.15 3.00
CA ASP A 273 -16.75 -1.48 1.63
C ASP A 273 -15.24 -1.31 1.39
N ILE A 274 -14.49 -0.82 2.37
CA ILE A 274 -13.03 -0.77 2.35
C ILE A 274 -12.50 -2.12 2.81
N LEU A 275 -11.80 -2.81 1.92
CA LEU A 275 -11.29 -4.15 2.14
C LEU A 275 -9.76 -4.19 1.97
N ARG A 276 -9.11 -5.12 2.67
CA ARG A 276 -7.73 -5.50 2.42
C ARG A 276 -7.71 -6.58 1.32
N HIS A 277 -6.64 -6.71 0.59
CA HIS A 277 -6.46 -7.90 -0.28
C HIS A 277 -6.61 -9.20 0.53
N TYR A 278 -6.22 -9.18 1.82
CA TYR A 278 -6.39 -10.29 2.75
C TYR A 278 -7.83 -10.79 2.83
N ASP A 279 -8.80 -9.89 2.83
CA ASP A 279 -10.22 -10.19 2.99
C ASP A 279 -10.80 -10.89 1.73
N CYS A 280 -10.03 -10.89 0.62
CA CYS A 280 -10.35 -11.57 -0.62
C CYS A 280 -9.31 -12.66 -0.95
N GLY A 281 -9.25 -13.75 -0.18
CA GLY A 281 -8.39 -14.89 -0.46
C GLY A 281 -7.23 -15.12 0.51
N GLY A 282 -7.13 -14.35 1.60
CA GLY A 282 -6.22 -14.64 2.71
C GLY A 282 -4.75 -14.27 2.47
N LYS A 283 -4.42 -13.56 1.38
CA LYS A 283 -3.07 -13.04 1.16
C LYS A 283 -2.76 -11.98 2.21
N LYS A 284 -1.65 -12.11 2.95
CA LYS A 284 -1.22 -11.11 3.95
C LYS A 284 -0.86 -9.77 3.27
N CYS A 285 -1.87 -8.99 2.92
CA CYS A 285 -1.74 -7.71 2.23
C CYS A 285 -2.91 -6.79 2.61
N PRO A 286 -2.66 -5.58 3.12
CA PRO A 286 -1.37 -5.04 3.55
C PRO A 286 -0.86 -5.74 4.82
N LEU A 287 0.43 -6.06 4.89
CA LEU A 287 0.99 -6.90 5.94
C LEU A 287 0.72 -6.34 7.34
N TYR A 288 1.03 -5.07 7.58
CA TYR A 288 0.87 -4.44 8.89
C TYR A 288 -0.58 -4.51 9.39
N TYR A 289 -1.54 -4.17 8.55
CA TYR A 289 -2.97 -4.17 8.91
C TYR A 289 -3.61 -5.56 8.99
N VAL A 290 -2.92 -6.60 8.49
CA VAL A 290 -3.31 -7.99 8.71
C VAL A 290 -2.78 -8.51 10.06
N GLU A 291 -1.60 -8.06 10.48
CA GLU A 291 -0.97 -8.45 11.74
C GLU A 291 -1.42 -7.57 12.92
N HIS A 292 -2.06 -6.42 12.65
CA HIS A 292 -2.57 -5.43 13.61
C HIS A 292 -4.00 -5.05 13.24
N GLU A 293 -4.94 -5.94 13.53
CA GLU A 293 -6.37 -5.76 13.22
C GLU A 293 -6.95 -4.48 13.83
N GLU A 294 -6.52 -4.14 15.03
CA GLU A 294 -6.94 -2.90 15.71
C GLU A 294 -6.53 -1.64 14.92
N ALA A 295 -5.38 -1.65 14.25
CA ALA A 295 -4.95 -0.54 13.42
C ALA A 295 -5.80 -0.41 12.14
N TRP A 296 -6.23 -1.56 11.58
CA TRP A 296 -7.15 -1.57 10.45
C TRP A 296 -8.51 -0.99 10.81
N GLU A 297 -9.08 -1.41 11.92
CA GLU A 297 -10.37 -0.91 12.39
C GLU A 297 -10.28 0.58 12.80
N GLU A 298 -9.15 1.04 13.34
CA GLU A 298 -8.93 2.47 13.64
C GLU A 298 -8.90 3.30 12.35
N LEU A 299 -8.23 2.83 11.29
CA LEU A 299 -8.21 3.49 9.98
C LEU A 299 -9.63 3.60 9.39
N LYS A 300 -10.39 2.50 9.36
CA LYS A 300 -11.78 2.49 8.88
C LYS A 300 -12.67 3.44 9.68
N LYS A 301 -12.52 3.44 11.00
CA LYS A 301 -13.26 4.35 11.89
C LYS A 301 -12.92 5.82 11.64
N GLU A 302 -11.65 6.15 11.37
CA GLU A 302 -11.25 7.53 11.02
C GLU A 302 -11.90 7.95 9.70
N VAL A 303 -11.87 7.09 8.68
CA VAL A 303 -12.54 7.32 7.39
C VAL A 303 -14.04 7.53 7.58
N LYS A 304 -14.71 6.64 8.32
CA LYS A 304 -16.15 6.74 8.64
C LYS A 304 -16.49 8.07 9.29
N GLN A 305 -15.74 8.45 10.32
CA GLN A 305 -15.97 9.70 11.03
C GLN A 305 -15.87 10.92 10.09
N ILE A 306 -14.90 10.91 9.20
CA ILE A 306 -14.74 12.00 8.22
C ILE A 306 -15.90 12.02 7.22
N CYS A 307 -16.38 10.87 6.77
CA CYS A 307 -17.58 10.79 5.91
C CYS A 307 -18.82 11.35 6.63
N GLU A 308 -19.06 10.93 7.88
CA GLU A 308 -20.18 11.43 8.70
C GLU A 308 -20.09 12.95 8.94
N ASP A 309 -18.89 13.46 9.24
CA ASP A 309 -18.66 14.90 9.46
C ASP A 309 -18.88 15.75 8.19
N ASN A 310 -18.78 15.13 7.01
CA ASN A 310 -19.01 15.75 5.71
C ASN A 310 -20.41 15.46 5.13
N GLY A 311 -21.33 14.91 5.92
CA GLY A 311 -22.74 14.74 5.53
C GLY A 311 -23.03 13.48 4.72
N GLY A 312 -22.18 12.45 4.86
CA GLY A 312 -22.39 11.10 4.30
C GLY A 312 -23.36 10.27 5.12
#